data_1ab609c5bc08673d72b32c7f1ce8c4b8
#
_entry.id   1ab609c5bc08673d72b32c7f1ce8c4b8
#
_cell.length_a   1.000
_cell.length_b   1.000
_cell.length_c   1.000
_cell.angle_alpha   90.00
_cell.angle_beta   90.00
_cell.angle_gamma   90.00
#
_symmetry.space_group_name_H-M   'P 1'
#
loop_
_entity.id
_entity.type
_entity.pdbx_description
1 polymer ?
#
loop_
_entity_poly.entity_id
_entity_poly.type
_entity_poly.pdbx_seq_one_letter_code
_entity_poly.pdbx_strand_id
1 'polypeptide(L)'
;MSDQQVSKARQSGGGLNVLLGLTLLMLLLAMWVALSFETTSFWTANNIANLLRQGAMIAILAIGETFVIITCGIDLSVGAVTGFASMAVALMLTNVDGLNAHGLGIFTTIPGAVFATLLIGFCIGLFHGFGVVQMGLPPFIMTLATMYSLRGIGLVITNGATIAISNYTFTDFSRASFLGFPWTDGSWFAVPMLFWMVLLVAIPAYLLLHQSRWGRYLYAIGSNLEAARLSGVNVKAITYLAYIVSSTLAAFVGVLLAMRIGIGNPMQADSWELQAIASSVIGGTSLFGALGSVHGPLIGSFILTTINNGANLLNLNSFWQRVITGFLIIIIVYFDGLRRRKL
;
A
#
# COMPACT_ATOMS: atom_id res chain seq x y z
N MET A 1 37.03 9.27 9.41
CA MET A 1 36.53 8.02 10.02
C MET A 1 37.31 6.87 9.42
N SER A 2 37.89 5.99 10.24
CA SER A 2 38.64 4.84 9.72
C SER A 2 37.70 3.82 9.09
N ASP A 3 38.19 3.08 8.08
CA ASP A 3 37.39 1.99 7.40
C ASP A 3 36.80 0.98 8.37
N GLN A 4 37.41 0.77 9.53
CA GLN A 4 36.90 -0.06 10.60
C GLN A 4 35.66 0.51 11.30
N GLN A 5 35.54 1.84 11.41
CA GLN A 5 34.34 2.48 11.98
C GLN A 5 33.16 2.43 11.00
N VAL A 6 33.44 2.59 9.71
CA VAL A 6 32.42 2.45 8.65
C VAL A 6 31.92 1.01 8.54
N SER A 7 32.83 0.02 8.65
CA SER A 7 32.48 -1.41 8.66
C SER A 7 31.63 -1.81 9.87
N LYS A 8 31.99 -1.33 11.08
CA LYS A 8 31.19 -1.57 12.29
C LYS A 8 29.81 -0.93 12.26
N ALA A 9 29.68 0.29 11.73
CA ALA A 9 28.39 0.96 11.56
C ALA A 9 27.48 0.24 10.56
N ARG A 10 28.08 -0.34 9.51
CA ARG A 10 27.34 -1.14 8.51
C ARG A 10 26.87 -2.51 9.06
N GLN A 11 27.67 -3.15 9.93
CA GLN A 11 27.29 -4.39 10.60
C GLN A 11 26.24 -4.20 11.69
N SER A 12 26.30 -3.09 12.46
CA SER A 12 25.31 -2.80 13.50
C SER A 12 23.94 -2.45 12.93
N GLY A 13 23.87 -1.76 11.78
CA GLY A 13 22.61 -1.41 11.12
C GLY A 13 21.86 -2.64 10.56
N GLY A 14 22.59 -3.63 10.03
CA GLY A 14 21.99 -4.87 9.53
C GLY A 14 21.36 -5.72 10.65
N GLY A 15 22.04 -5.87 11.77
CA GLY A 15 21.56 -6.64 12.91
C GLY A 15 20.31 -6.04 13.56
N LEU A 16 20.26 -4.73 13.69
CA LEU A 16 19.11 -4.02 14.27
C LEU A 16 17.85 -4.16 13.43
N ASN A 17 17.97 -4.09 12.10
CA ASN A 17 16.82 -4.26 11.19
C ASN A 17 16.28 -5.70 11.20
N VAL A 18 17.16 -6.70 11.29
CA VAL A 18 16.75 -8.10 11.45
C VAL A 18 16.04 -8.32 12.79
N LEU A 19 16.57 -7.77 13.87
CA LEU A 19 15.97 -7.85 15.20
C LEU A 19 14.57 -7.22 15.25
N LEU A 20 14.41 -6.04 14.64
CA LEU A 20 13.11 -5.38 14.52
C LEU A 20 12.12 -6.21 13.70
N GLY A 21 12.56 -6.77 12.57
CA GLY A 21 11.71 -7.65 11.76
C GLY A 21 11.24 -8.89 12.53
N LEU A 22 12.15 -9.53 13.30
CA LEU A 22 11.82 -10.66 14.15
C LEU A 22 10.86 -10.28 15.28
N THR A 23 11.04 -9.12 15.90
CA THR A 23 10.13 -8.62 16.95
C THR A 23 8.72 -8.38 16.41
N LEU A 24 8.60 -7.77 15.23
CA LEU A 24 7.30 -7.54 14.59
C LEU A 24 6.63 -8.86 14.18
N LEU A 25 7.41 -9.82 13.68
CA LEU A 25 6.89 -11.14 13.34
C LEU A 25 6.41 -11.89 14.60
N MET A 26 7.18 -11.84 15.70
CA MET A 26 6.75 -12.40 16.98
C MET A 26 5.47 -11.74 17.50
N LEU A 27 5.34 -10.43 17.36
CA LEU A 27 4.12 -9.70 17.71
C LEU A 27 2.93 -10.20 16.87
N LEU A 28 3.09 -10.33 15.56
CA LEU A 28 2.05 -10.84 14.67
C LEU A 28 1.61 -12.26 15.08
N LEU A 29 2.58 -13.16 15.32
CA LEU A 29 2.29 -14.52 15.75
C LEU A 29 1.60 -14.55 17.12
N ALA A 30 2.04 -13.73 18.07
CA ALA A 30 1.39 -13.61 19.39
C ALA A 30 -0.07 -13.15 19.26
N MET A 31 -0.36 -12.18 18.36
CA MET A 31 -1.73 -11.76 18.07
C MET A 31 -2.57 -12.90 17.48
N TRP A 32 -2.00 -13.69 16.57
CA TRP A 32 -2.69 -14.83 15.98
C TRP A 32 -3.00 -15.92 17.02
N VAL A 33 -2.06 -16.19 17.91
CA VAL A 33 -2.27 -17.10 19.05
C VAL A 33 -3.36 -16.57 19.98
N ALA A 34 -3.33 -15.29 20.34
CA ALA A 34 -4.35 -14.67 21.19
C ALA A 34 -5.76 -14.76 20.57
N LEU A 35 -5.89 -14.43 19.28
CA LEU A 35 -7.17 -14.52 18.56
C LEU A 35 -7.66 -15.96 18.42
N SER A 36 -6.76 -16.95 18.40
CA SER A 36 -7.13 -18.37 18.38
C SER A 36 -7.84 -18.83 19.67
N PHE A 37 -7.52 -18.20 20.81
CA PHE A 37 -8.18 -18.47 22.08
C PHE A 37 -9.50 -17.73 22.22
N GLU A 38 -9.58 -16.52 21.67
CA GLU A 38 -10.76 -15.66 21.77
C GLU A 38 -11.90 -16.05 20.82
N THR A 39 -11.57 -16.62 19.66
CA THR A 39 -12.57 -16.98 18.64
C THR A 39 -12.20 -18.23 17.85
N THR A 40 -13.13 -19.18 17.76
CA THR A 40 -12.98 -20.40 16.95
C THR A 40 -12.94 -20.11 15.44
N SER A 41 -13.45 -18.95 15.01
CA SER A 41 -13.53 -18.56 13.61
C SER A 41 -12.19 -18.03 13.05
N PHE A 42 -11.21 -17.72 13.91
CA PHE A 42 -9.95 -17.15 13.44
C PHE A 42 -9.20 -18.08 12.47
N TRP A 43 -9.05 -19.37 12.82
CA TRP A 43 -8.32 -20.36 12.02
C TRP A 43 -9.16 -21.04 10.94
N THR A 44 -10.32 -20.54 10.59
CA THR A 44 -11.04 -21.08 9.44
C THR A 44 -10.32 -20.71 8.13
N ALA A 45 -10.32 -21.63 7.16
CA ALA A 45 -9.70 -21.41 5.85
C ALA A 45 -10.21 -20.11 5.17
N ASN A 46 -11.52 -19.86 5.29
CA ASN A 46 -12.12 -18.64 4.75
C ASN A 46 -11.61 -17.37 5.41
N ASN A 47 -11.46 -17.35 6.73
CA ASN A 47 -10.95 -16.18 7.44
C ASN A 47 -9.49 -15.90 7.10
N ILE A 48 -8.62 -16.92 7.12
CA ILE A 48 -7.21 -16.77 6.74
C ILE A 48 -7.09 -16.31 5.29
N ALA A 49 -7.88 -16.87 4.36
CA ALA A 49 -7.89 -16.40 2.98
C ALA A 49 -8.32 -14.91 2.86
N ASN A 50 -9.32 -14.48 3.64
CA ASN A 50 -9.74 -13.08 3.67
C ASN A 50 -8.67 -12.15 4.26
N LEU A 51 -8.01 -12.57 5.34
CA LEU A 51 -6.89 -11.84 5.95
C LEU A 51 -5.75 -11.67 4.94
N LEU A 52 -5.39 -12.74 4.22
CA LEU A 52 -4.37 -12.68 3.17
C LEU A 52 -4.77 -11.73 2.02
N ARG A 53 -6.04 -11.76 1.57
CA ARG A 53 -6.51 -10.86 0.50
C ARG A 53 -6.47 -9.39 0.93
N GLN A 54 -6.91 -9.08 2.15
CA GLN A 54 -6.91 -7.70 2.64
C GLN A 54 -5.50 -7.20 2.93
N GLY A 55 -4.71 -8.00 3.65
CA GLY A 55 -3.32 -7.69 3.96
C GLY A 55 -2.47 -7.46 2.72
N ALA A 56 -2.72 -8.25 1.65
CA ALA A 56 -2.03 -8.08 0.38
C ALA A 56 -2.24 -6.68 -0.23
N MET A 57 -3.46 -6.17 -0.26
CA MET A 57 -3.75 -4.85 -0.83
C MET A 57 -3.10 -3.72 -0.02
N ILE A 58 -3.23 -3.77 1.30
CA ILE A 58 -2.58 -2.78 2.19
C ILE A 58 -1.05 -2.89 2.11
N ALA A 59 -0.49 -4.10 1.98
CA ALA A 59 0.95 -4.31 1.84
C ALA A 59 1.50 -3.64 0.58
N ILE A 60 0.82 -3.77 -0.55
CA ILE A 60 1.23 -3.13 -1.81
C ILE A 60 1.20 -1.60 -1.68
N LEU A 61 0.14 -1.03 -1.08
CA LEU A 61 0.06 0.42 -0.82
C LEU A 61 1.19 0.86 0.12
N ALA A 62 1.43 0.13 1.20
CA ALA A 62 2.47 0.44 2.18
C ALA A 62 3.89 0.37 1.58
N ILE A 63 4.14 -0.55 0.64
CA ILE A 63 5.40 -0.56 -0.14
C ILE A 63 5.52 0.74 -0.94
N GLY A 64 4.49 1.14 -1.67
CA GLY A 64 4.49 2.39 -2.45
C GLY A 64 4.75 3.61 -1.58
N GLU A 65 4.03 3.70 -0.46
CA GLU A 65 4.16 4.78 0.52
C GLU A 65 5.56 4.85 1.14
N THR A 66 6.21 3.69 1.35
CA THR A 66 7.59 3.64 1.87
C THR A 66 8.58 4.39 0.99
N PHE A 67 8.45 4.35 -0.34
CA PHE A 67 9.31 5.11 -1.25
C PHE A 67 9.19 6.62 -1.05
N VAL A 68 7.98 7.10 -0.78
CA VAL A 68 7.70 8.52 -0.53
C VAL A 68 8.18 8.91 0.87
N ILE A 69 7.89 8.12 1.89
CA ILE A 69 8.27 8.38 3.29
C ILE A 69 9.79 8.43 3.45
N ILE A 70 10.54 7.53 2.81
CA ILE A 70 12.01 7.54 2.86
C ILE A 70 12.58 8.89 2.40
N THR A 71 11.92 9.62 1.49
CA THR A 71 12.33 10.95 1.03
C THR A 71 11.77 12.10 1.88
N CYS A 72 11.27 11.84 3.07
CA CYS A 72 10.55 12.79 3.94
C CYS A 72 9.24 13.33 3.33
N GLY A 73 8.66 12.64 2.35
CA GLY A 73 7.33 12.93 1.80
C GLY A 73 6.24 12.12 2.48
N ILE A 74 4.98 12.52 2.26
CA ILE A 74 3.79 11.76 2.63
C ILE A 74 2.82 11.83 1.46
N ASP A 75 2.27 10.69 1.04
CA ASP A 75 1.27 10.63 -0.04
C ASP A 75 -0.10 10.26 0.51
N LEU A 76 -0.90 11.28 0.84
CA LEU A 76 -2.27 11.08 1.32
C LEU A 76 -3.26 10.69 0.21
N SER A 77 -2.82 10.67 -1.04
CA SER A 77 -3.72 10.39 -2.16
C SER A 77 -3.90 8.92 -2.48
N VAL A 78 -3.06 8.01 -1.94
CA VAL A 78 -3.02 6.60 -2.34
C VAL A 78 -4.38 5.89 -2.23
N GLY A 79 -5.19 6.20 -1.20
CA GLY A 79 -6.55 5.69 -1.09
C GLY A 79 -7.49 6.24 -2.18
N ALA A 80 -7.40 7.52 -2.47
CA ALA A 80 -8.20 8.14 -3.53
C ALA A 80 -7.77 7.67 -4.92
N VAL A 81 -6.47 7.51 -5.17
CA VAL A 81 -5.95 6.91 -6.42
C VAL A 81 -6.46 5.48 -6.58
N THR A 82 -6.47 4.68 -5.50
CA THR A 82 -7.03 3.33 -5.48
C THR A 82 -8.51 3.32 -5.85
N GLY A 83 -9.32 4.18 -5.21
CA GLY A 83 -10.75 4.30 -5.51
C GLY A 83 -10.99 4.78 -6.95
N PHE A 84 -10.28 5.82 -7.41
CA PHE A 84 -10.37 6.33 -8.77
C PHE A 84 -9.96 5.28 -9.82
N ALA A 85 -8.88 4.53 -9.57
CA ALA A 85 -8.42 3.45 -10.44
C ALA A 85 -9.42 2.28 -10.49
N SER A 86 -10.06 1.94 -9.36
CA SER A 86 -11.12 0.91 -9.34
C SER A 86 -12.31 1.33 -10.22
N MET A 87 -12.70 2.59 -10.15
CA MET A 87 -13.73 3.18 -11.01
C MET A 87 -13.30 3.18 -12.49
N ALA A 88 -12.07 3.63 -12.77
CA ALA A 88 -11.58 3.74 -14.15
C ALA A 88 -11.54 2.37 -14.86
N VAL A 89 -11.00 1.32 -14.23
CA VAL A 89 -11.00 -0.02 -14.81
C VAL A 89 -12.42 -0.57 -14.98
N ALA A 90 -13.33 -0.29 -14.04
CA ALA A 90 -14.71 -0.71 -14.15
C ALA A 90 -15.41 -0.03 -15.34
N LEU A 91 -15.24 1.28 -15.53
CA LEU A 91 -15.78 2.01 -16.67
C LEU A 91 -15.26 1.48 -18.01
N MET A 92 -13.99 1.09 -18.08
CA MET A 92 -13.39 0.54 -19.29
C MET A 92 -13.90 -0.86 -19.64
N LEU A 93 -14.22 -1.67 -18.62
CA LEU A 93 -14.66 -3.06 -18.78
C LEU A 93 -16.18 -3.23 -18.83
N THR A 94 -16.94 -2.16 -18.62
CA THR A 94 -18.40 -2.20 -18.61
C THR A 94 -18.95 -1.87 -19.99
N ASN A 95 -19.91 -2.69 -20.43
CA ASN A 95 -20.60 -2.52 -21.70
C ASN A 95 -21.69 -1.43 -21.60
N VAL A 96 -21.85 -0.59 -22.63
CA VAL A 96 -22.87 0.48 -22.66
C VAL A 96 -24.28 -0.06 -22.81
N ASP A 97 -24.45 -1.22 -23.45
CA ASP A 97 -25.74 -1.80 -23.82
C ASP A 97 -26.48 -2.52 -22.69
N GLY A 98 -25.86 -2.61 -21.51
CA GLY A 98 -26.47 -3.24 -20.34
C GLY A 98 -26.65 -2.26 -19.21
N LEU A 99 -27.44 -2.55 -18.27
CA LEU A 99 -27.78 -2.02 -16.94
C LEU A 99 -26.98 -0.82 -16.34
N ASN A 100 -25.87 -0.39 -16.95
CA ASN A 100 -25.02 0.71 -16.48
C ASN A 100 -24.95 1.84 -17.51
N ALA A 101 -25.82 2.84 -17.37
CA ALA A 101 -25.85 4.05 -18.17
C ALA A 101 -24.54 4.89 -18.10
N HIS A 102 -23.58 4.50 -17.30
CA HIS A 102 -22.33 5.23 -17.05
C HIS A 102 -21.08 4.60 -17.66
N GLY A 103 -21.20 3.47 -18.37
CA GLY A 103 -20.07 2.88 -19.10
C GLY A 103 -19.59 3.81 -20.21
N LEU A 104 -18.27 3.92 -20.40
CA LEU A 104 -17.69 4.74 -21.48
C LEU A 104 -17.86 4.13 -22.87
N GLY A 105 -18.41 2.89 -22.98
CA GLY A 105 -18.52 2.17 -24.25
C GLY A 105 -17.17 1.81 -24.88
N ILE A 106 -16.08 2.00 -24.18
CA ILE A 106 -14.75 1.66 -24.64
C ILE A 106 -14.54 0.18 -24.33
N PHE A 107 -14.76 -0.64 -25.35
CA PHE A 107 -14.43 -2.05 -25.31
C PHE A 107 -12.92 -2.19 -25.31
N THR A 108 -12.32 -2.30 -24.14
CA THR A 108 -10.91 -2.67 -24.02
C THR A 108 -10.79 -4.12 -23.59
N THR A 109 -9.79 -4.80 -24.10
CA THR A 109 -9.40 -6.11 -23.55
C THR A 109 -8.98 -5.93 -22.09
N ILE A 110 -9.15 -6.97 -21.25
CA ILE A 110 -8.72 -6.91 -19.83
C ILE A 110 -7.30 -6.37 -19.68
N PRO A 111 -6.27 -6.87 -20.42
CA PRO A 111 -4.92 -6.31 -20.34
C PRO A 111 -4.84 -4.83 -20.74
N GLY A 112 -5.62 -4.40 -21.73
CA GLY A 112 -5.69 -3.00 -22.14
C GLY A 112 -6.27 -2.08 -21.07
N ALA A 113 -7.37 -2.49 -20.43
CA ALA A 113 -7.99 -1.74 -19.34
C ALA A 113 -7.06 -1.65 -18.11
N VAL A 114 -6.39 -2.74 -17.76
CA VAL A 114 -5.40 -2.77 -16.69
C VAL A 114 -4.23 -1.84 -17.01
N PHE A 115 -3.65 -1.94 -18.20
CA PHE A 115 -2.54 -1.09 -18.62
C PHE A 115 -2.93 0.40 -18.61
N ALA A 116 -4.09 0.75 -19.17
CA ALA A 116 -4.58 2.13 -19.17
C ALA A 116 -4.80 2.66 -17.75
N THR A 117 -5.32 1.84 -16.84
CA THR A 117 -5.48 2.20 -15.41
C THR A 117 -4.13 2.42 -14.72
N LEU A 118 -3.14 1.58 -14.98
CA LEU A 118 -1.78 1.77 -14.46
C LEU A 118 -1.13 3.04 -15.03
N LEU A 119 -1.38 3.35 -16.30
CA LEU A 119 -0.93 4.60 -16.91
C LEU A 119 -1.56 5.82 -16.25
N ILE A 120 -2.83 5.76 -15.85
CA ILE A 120 -3.48 6.82 -15.04
C ILE A 120 -2.72 7.00 -13.72
N GLY A 121 -2.41 5.93 -13.00
CA GLY A 121 -1.62 5.99 -11.77
C GLY A 121 -0.23 6.59 -11.99
N PHE A 122 0.45 6.21 -13.08
CA PHE A 122 1.73 6.79 -13.48
C PHE A 122 1.62 8.29 -13.75
N CYS A 123 0.61 8.75 -14.47
CA CYS A 123 0.37 10.17 -14.74
C CYS A 123 0.07 10.96 -13.46
N ILE A 124 -0.68 10.37 -12.51
CA ILE A 124 -0.93 10.99 -11.20
C ILE A 124 0.39 11.13 -10.43
N GLY A 125 1.24 10.10 -10.44
CA GLY A 125 2.58 10.18 -9.83
C GLY A 125 3.48 11.23 -10.46
N LEU A 126 3.43 11.40 -11.78
CA LEU A 126 4.10 12.51 -12.49
C LEU A 126 3.54 13.87 -12.03
N PHE A 127 2.24 14.00 -11.88
CA PHE A 127 1.59 15.22 -11.42
C PHE A 127 2.01 15.58 -9.99
N HIS A 128 2.10 14.59 -9.09
CA HIS A 128 2.64 14.78 -7.74
C HIS A 128 4.10 15.24 -7.77
N GLY A 129 4.93 14.55 -8.55
CA GLY A 129 6.33 14.93 -8.75
C GLY A 129 6.48 16.34 -9.29
N PHE A 130 5.64 16.74 -10.25
CA PHE A 130 5.61 18.10 -10.79
C PHE A 130 5.25 19.13 -9.71
N GLY A 131 4.18 18.90 -8.94
CA GLY A 131 3.76 19.80 -7.86
C GLY A 131 4.83 19.97 -6.79
N VAL A 132 5.45 18.87 -6.34
CA VAL A 132 6.47 18.92 -5.30
C VAL A 132 7.79 19.50 -5.81
N VAL A 133 8.24 19.10 -7.01
CA VAL A 133 9.59 19.44 -7.51
C VAL A 133 9.63 20.75 -8.27
N GLN A 134 8.63 21.02 -9.12
CA GLN A 134 8.64 22.21 -10.01
C GLN A 134 7.90 23.38 -9.37
N MET A 135 6.75 23.10 -8.72
CA MET A 135 5.98 24.15 -8.06
C MET A 135 6.44 24.41 -6.63
N GLY A 136 7.29 23.55 -6.05
CA GLY A 136 7.80 23.70 -4.68
C GLY A 136 6.74 23.50 -3.60
N LEU A 137 5.62 22.83 -3.91
CA LEU A 137 4.56 22.61 -2.95
C LEU A 137 4.97 21.58 -1.90
N PRO A 138 4.60 21.79 -0.62
CA PRO A 138 4.78 20.76 0.38
C PRO A 138 4.08 19.45 -0.03
N PRO A 139 4.75 18.28 0.09
CA PRO A 139 4.19 16.98 -0.30
C PRO A 139 2.78 16.73 0.23
N PHE A 140 2.59 16.97 1.52
CA PHE A 140 1.30 16.82 2.20
C PHE A 140 0.17 17.64 1.53
N ILE A 141 0.43 18.91 1.20
CA ILE A 141 -0.58 19.78 0.57
C ILE A 141 -0.90 19.28 -0.85
N MET A 142 0.13 18.93 -1.62
CA MET A 142 -0.03 18.43 -2.99
C MET A 142 -0.88 17.16 -3.03
N THR A 143 -0.56 16.18 -2.21
CA THR A 143 -1.25 14.89 -2.19
C THR A 143 -2.64 14.97 -1.56
N LEU A 144 -2.84 15.82 -0.54
CA LEU A 144 -4.14 16.10 0.04
C LEU A 144 -5.09 16.75 -0.99
N ALA A 145 -4.60 17.76 -1.72
CA ALA A 145 -5.38 18.39 -2.78
C ALA A 145 -5.77 17.39 -3.88
N THR A 146 -4.83 16.54 -4.29
CA THR A 146 -5.10 15.47 -5.27
C THR A 146 -6.11 14.46 -4.73
N MET A 147 -6.04 14.09 -3.46
CA MET A 147 -7.01 13.19 -2.82
C MET A 147 -8.44 13.70 -2.98
N TYR A 148 -8.69 14.96 -2.61
CA TYR A 148 -10.02 15.58 -2.75
C TYR A 148 -10.43 15.72 -4.21
N SER A 149 -9.51 16.13 -5.08
CA SER A 149 -9.79 16.32 -6.51
C SER A 149 -10.17 14.99 -7.18
N LEU A 150 -9.43 13.90 -6.95
CA LEU A 150 -9.73 12.60 -7.56
C LEU A 150 -11.07 12.03 -7.08
N ARG A 151 -11.39 12.17 -5.80
CA ARG A 151 -12.70 11.77 -5.28
C ARG A 151 -13.81 12.60 -5.92
N GLY A 152 -13.64 13.92 -5.99
CA GLY A 152 -14.60 14.82 -6.63
C GLY A 152 -14.79 14.51 -8.11
N ILE A 153 -13.72 14.40 -8.89
CA ILE A 153 -13.76 14.04 -10.31
C ILE A 153 -14.44 12.69 -10.52
N GLY A 154 -14.08 11.68 -9.69
CA GLY A 154 -14.71 10.37 -9.75
C GLY A 154 -16.21 10.41 -9.52
N LEU A 155 -16.69 11.18 -8.54
CA LEU A 155 -18.12 11.36 -8.27
C LEU A 155 -18.82 12.10 -9.41
N VAL A 156 -18.19 13.10 -10.03
CA VAL A 156 -18.74 13.81 -11.21
C VAL A 156 -18.88 12.86 -12.40
N ILE A 157 -17.85 12.04 -12.69
CA ILE A 157 -17.87 11.11 -13.82
C ILE A 157 -18.96 10.04 -13.63
N THR A 158 -19.14 9.54 -12.41
CA THR A 158 -20.09 8.45 -12.11
C THR A 158 -21.46 8.95 -11.67
N ASN A 159 -21.66 10.25 -11.53
CA ASN A 159 -22.87 10.81 -10.89
C ASN A 159 -23.14 10.22 -9.50
N GLY A 160 -22.07 9.87 -8.76
CA GLY A 160 -22.14 9.21 -7.47
C GLY A 160 -22.50 7.71 -7.53
N ALA A 161 -22.70 7.16 -8.72
CA ALA A 161 -23.09 5.76 -8.88
C ALA A 161 -21.91 4.80 -8.75
N THR A 162 -22.21 3.57 -8.33
CA THR A 162 -21.25 2.45 -8.37
C THR A 162 -21.34 1.76 -9.73
N ILE A 163 -20.20 1.47 -10.34
CA ILE A 163 -20.12 0.81 -11.64
C ILE A 163 -19.92 -0.69 -11.42
N ALA A 164 -20.90 -1.50 -11.79
CA ALA A 164 -20.78 -2.96 -11.73
C ALA A 164 -19.97 -3.50 -12.91
N ILE A 165 -19.08 -4.45 -12.64
CA ILE A 165 -18.26 -5.10 -13.66
C ILE A 165 -18.92 -6.40 -14.07
N SER A 166 -19.41 -6.44 -15.31
CA SER A 166 -20.07 -7.63 -15.88
C SER A 166 -19.11 -8.65 -16.49
N ASN A 167 -17.82 -8.35 -16.53
CA ASN A 167 -16.78 -9.25 -17.07
C ASN A 167 -16.35 -10.27 -16.01
N TYR A 168 -16.92 -11.47 -16.06
CA TYR A 168 -16.65 -12.54 -15.10
C TYR A 168 -15.20 -13.02 -15.16
N THR A 169 -14.56 -13.06 -16.32
CA THR A 169 -13.14 -13.46 -16.46
C THR A 169 -12.22 -12.54 -15.65
N PHE A 170 -12.56 -11.24 -15.57
CA PHE A 170 -11.82 -10.28 -14.77
C PHE A 170 -12.00 -10.54 -13.27
N THR A 171 -13.22 -10.78 -12.81
CA THR A 171 -13.50 -11.00 -11.38
C THR A 171 -13.03 -12.37 -10.91
N ASP A 172 -13.09 -13.40 -11.76
CA ASP A 172 -12.68 -14.76 -11.40
C ASP A 172 -11.17 -14.88 -11.15
N PHE A 173 -10.35 -14.02 -11.77
CA PHE A 173 -8.92 -13.96 -11.46
C PHE A 173 -8.65 -13.69 -9.97
N SER A 174 -9.45 -12.83 -9.33
CA SER A 174 -9.29 -12.54 -7.90
C SER A 174 -9.72 -13.69 -6.99
N ARG A 175 -10.60 -14.58 -7.50
CA ARG A 175 -11.09 -15.77 -6.81
C ARG A 175 -10.16 -16.95 -6.97
N ALA A 176 -9.27 -16.90 -7.97
CA ALA A 176 -8.26 -17.93 -8.17
C ALA A 176 -7.36 -18.07 -6.95
N SER A 177 -6.94 -19.29 -6.69
CA SER A 177 -6.05 -19.63 -5.59
C SER A 177 -5.12 -20.75 -6.02
N PHE A 178 -3.91 -20.76 -5.44
CA PHE A 178 -2.87 -21.73 -5.73
C PHE A 178 -2.35 -22.39 -4.45
N LEU A 179 -1.69 -23.54 -4.57
CA LEU A 179 -1.10 -24.28 -3.48
C LEU A 179 -2.14 -24.61 -2.39
N GLY A 180 -3.17 -25.39 -2.80
CA GLY A 180 -4.21 -25.85 -1.89
C GLY A 180 -3.77 -27.08 -1.08
N PHE A 181 -4.23 -27.15 0.19
CA PHE A 181 -4.04 -28.27 1.08
C PHE A 181 -5.20 -28.38 2.08
N PRO A 182 -5.42 -29.57 2.68
CA PRO A 182 -6.41 -29.73 3.72
C PRO A 182 -6.13 -28.84 4.94
N TRP A 183 -7.15 -28.15 5.42
CA TRP A 183 -7.04 -27.28 6.58
C TRP A 183 -7.48 -27.94 7.87
N THR A 184 -7.17 -27.34 8.99
CA THR A 184 -7.44 -27.88 10.34
C THR A 184 -8.94 -28.07 10.66
N ASP A 185 -9.81 -27.33 9.99
CA ASP A 185 -11.27 -27.42 10.12
C ASP A 185 -11.91 -28.43 9.14
N GLY A 186 -11.11 -29.21 8.43
CA GLY A 186 -11.56 -30.15 7.41
C GLY A 186 -11.90 -29.53 6.05
N SER A 187 -11.83 -28.21 5.92
CA SER A 187 -12.03 -27.51 4.65
C SER A 187 -10.76 -27.54 3.79
N TRP A 188 -10.89 -27.12 2.53
CA TRP A 188 -9.74 -26.96 1.63
C TRP A 188 -9.28 -25.52 1.66
N PHE A 189 -8.04 -25.27 2.10
CA PHE A 189 -7.38 -23.97 2.02
C PHE A 189 -6.50 -23.88 0.79
N ALA A 190 -6.58 -22.76 0.07
CA ALA A 190 -5.62 -22.45 -0.96
C ALA A 190 -5.23 -20.96 -0.91
N VAL A 191 -3.97 -20.67 -1.15
CA VAL A 191 -3.44 -19.30 -1.06
C VAL A 191 -4.07 -18.42 -2.14
N PRO A 192 -4.75 -17.31 -1.78
CA PRO A 192 -5.43 -16.45 -2.74
C PRO A 192 -4.47 -15.82 -3.75
N MET A 193 -4.91 -15.64 -5.00
CA MET A 193 -4.14 -15.00 -6.07
C MET A 193 -3.66 -13.59 -5.70
N LEU A 194 -4.48 -12.82 -4.98
CA LEU A 194 -4.13 -11.47 -4.53
C LEU A 194 -2.88 -11.46 -3.63
N PHE A 195 -2.66 -12.51 -2.84
CA PHE A 195 -1.45 -12.63 -2.03
C PHE A 195 -0.19 -12.81 -2.90
N TRP A 196 -0.30 -13.57 -4.00
CA TRP A 196 0.82 -13.73 -4.95
C TRP A 196 1.17 -12.42 -5.66
N MET A 197 0.20 -11.51 -5.83
CA MET A 197 0.45 -10.17 -6.37
C MET A 197 1.36 -9.33 -5.46
N VAL A 198 1.39 -9.61 -4.15
CA VAL A 198 2.36 -8.96 -3.25
C VAL A 198 3.79 -9.31 -3.64
N LEU A 199 4.07 -10.58 -3.95
CA LEU A 199 5.41 -11.01 -4.36
C LEU A 199 5.81 -10.40 -5.69
N LEU A 200 4.86 -10.30 -6.64
CA LEU A 200 5.06 -9.63 -7.93
C LEU A 200 5.50 -8.17 -7.75
N VAL A 201 5.02 -7.49 -6.72
CA VAL A 201 5.37 -6.10 -6.39
C VAL A 201 6.59 -6.02 -5.47
N ALA A 202 6.64 -6.85 -4.42
CA ALA A 202 7.68 -6.77 -3.39
C ALA A 202 9.07 -7.11 -3.94
N ILE A 203 9.18 -8.06 -4.87
CA ILE A 203 10.48 -8.44 -5.45
C ILE A 203 11.09 -7.29 -6.26
N PRO A 204 10.41 -6.69 -7.27
CA PRO A 204 10.95 -5.53 -7.97
C PRO A 204 11.18 -4.34 -7.06
N ALA A 205 10.28 -4.07 -6.09
CA ALA A 205 10.45 -2.99 -5.14
C ALA A 205 11.70 -3.20 -4.26
N TYR A 206 11.96 -4.43 -3.83
CA TYR A 206 13.16 -4.79 -3.07
C TYR A 206 14.44 -4.58 -3.91
N LEU A 207 14.45 -5.05 -5.15
CA LEU A 207 15.58 -4.84 -6.06
C LEU A 207 15.83 -3.35 -6.31
N LEU A 208 14.76 -2.58 -6.53
CA LEU A 208 14.83 -1.14 -6.75
C LEU A 208 15.34 -0.41 -5.50
N LEU A 209 14.79 -0.70 -4.32
CA LEU A 209 15.10 0.03 -3.10
C LEU A 209 16.45 -0.38 -2.49
N HIS A 210 16.77 -1.69 -2.43
CA HIS A 210 17.93 -2.18 -1.69
C HIS A 210 19.14 -2.50 -2.57
N GLN A 211 18.95 -2.84 -3.86
CA GLN A 211 20.05 -3.27 -4.70
C GLN A 211 20.44 -2.24 -5.77
N SER A 212 19.53 -1.31 -6.12
CA SER A 212 19.80 -0.34 -7.16
C SER A 212 20.50 0.93 -6.64
N ARG A 213 21.07 1.71 -7.56
CA ARG A 213 21.57 3.06 -7.28
C ARG A 213 20.44 4.03 -6.92
N TRP A 214 19.25 3.83 -7.49
CA TRP A 214 18.08 4.67 -7.23
C TRP A 214 17.64 4.60 -5.76
N GLY A 215 17.63 3.40 -5.18
CA GLY A 215 17.34 3.22 -3.76
C GLY A 215 18.35 3.94 -2.87
N ARG A 216 19.65 3.86 -3.17
CA ARG A 216 20.67 4.61 -2.42
C ARG A 216 20.45 6.12 -2.47
N TYR A 217 19.98 6.63 -3.61
CA TYR A 217 19.67 8.06 -3.75
C TYR A 217 18.42 8.46 -2.95
N LEU A 218 17.40 7.60 -2.88
CA LEU A 218 16.22 7.82 -2.01
C LEU A 218 16.63 7.99 -0.55
N TYR A 219 17.45 7.09 -0.02
CA TYR A 219 17.97 7.20 1.35
C TYR A 219 18.86 8.43 1.56
N ALA A 220 19.70 8.79 0.57
CA ALA A 220 20.53 9.97 0.64
C ALA A 220 19.70 11.26 0.74
N ILE A 221 18.64 11.38 -0.08
CA ILE A 221 17.71 12.53 -0.06
C ILE A 221 17.04 12.65 1.29
N GLY A 222 16.52 11.53 1.83
CA GLY A 222 15.85 11.52 3.13
C GLY A 222 16.78 11.80 4.31
N SER A 223 18.10 11.51 4.17
CA SER A 223 19.08 11.80 5.20
C SER A 223 19.46 13.29 5.21
N ASN A 224 19.83 13.83 4.06
CA ASN A 224 20.13 15.26 3.90
C ASN A 224 20.01 15.64 2.42
N LEU A 225 18.96 16.37 2.09
CA LEU A 225 18.66 16.82 0.74
C LEU A 225 19.79 17.63 0.10
N GLU A 226 20.37 18.58 0.84
CA GLU A 226 21.42 19.45 0.33
C GLU A 226 22.74 18.68 0.13
N ALA A 227 23.11 17.82 1.06
CA ALA A 227 24.29 16.97 0.90
C ALA A 227 24.14 16.02 -0.30
N ALA A 228 22.97 15.42 -0.50
CA ALA A 228 22.68 14.59 -1.67
C ALA A 228 22.82 15.38 -2.98
N ARG A 229 22.28 16.61 -3.03
CA ARG A 229 22.40 17.51 -4.17
C ARG A 229 23.85 17.87 -4.49
N LEU A 230 24.60 18.26 -3.48
CA LEU A 230 26.03 18.61 -3.62
C LEU A 230 26.87 17.41 -4.05
N SER A 231 26.45 16.18 -3.71
CA SER A 231 27.08 14.93 -4.16
C SER A 231 26.68 14.52 -5.58
N GLY A 232 25.96 15.37 -6.32
CA GLY A 232 25.58 15.12 -7.72
C GLY A 232 24.35 14.24 -7.91
N VAL A 233 23.57 13.95 -6.84
CA VAL A 233 22.30 13.22 -6.96
C VAL A 233 21.26 14.10 -7.65
N ASN A 234 20.62 13.57 -8.70
CA ASN A 234 19.48 14.25 -9.33
C ASN A 234 18.23 14.11 -8.44
N VAL A 235 18.16 15.00 -7.42
CA VAL A 235 17.05 15.02 -6.45
C VAL A 235 15.69 15.05 -7.14
N LYS A 236 15.55 15.86 -8.22
CA LYS A 236 14.29 15.99 -8.95
C LYS A 236 13.81 14.63 -9.49
N ALA A 237 14.67 13.94 -10.25
CA ALA A 237 14.32 12.65 -10.84
C ALA A 237 13.98 11.58 -9.78
N ILE A 238 14.67 11.58 -8.66
CA ILE A 238 14.46 10.63 -7.57
C ILE A 238 13.13 10.90 -6.84
N THR A 239 12.81 12.18 -6.62
CA THR A 239 11.49 12.56 -6.05
C THR A 239 10.35 12.17 -6.98
N TYR A 240 10.46 12.42 -8.29
CA TYR A 240 9.48 11.92 -9.26
C TYR A 240 9.32 10.40 -9.19
N LEU A 241 10.43 9.65 -9.13
CA LEU A 241 10.40 8.19 -9.02
C LEU A 241 9.58 7.73 -7.81
N ALA A 242 9.77 8.33 -6.64
CA ALA A 242 9.06 7.97 -5.42
C ALA A 242 7.53 8.10 -5.60
N TYR A 243 7.04 9.23 -6.11
CA TYR A 243 5.61 9.45 -6.34
C TYR A 243 5.04 8.61 -7.47
N ILE A 244 5.80 8.37 -8.55
CA ILE A 244 5.38 7.47 -9.64
C ILE A 244 5.19 6.06 -9.11
N VAL A 245 6.12 5.55 -8.30
CA VAL A 245 5.99 4.20 -7.70
C VAL A 245 4.77 4.15 -6.79
N SER A 246 4.58 5.12 -5.88
CA SER A 246 3.44 5.18 -4.97
C SER A 246 2.11 5.17 -5.71
N SER A 247 1.89 6.12 -6.61
CA SER A 247 0.62 6.27 -7.33
C SER A 247 0.35 5.12 -8.30
N THR A 248 1.39 4.55 -8.96
CA THR A 248 1.21 3.39 -9.85
C THR A 248 0.81 2.14 -9.06
N LEU A 249 1.42 1.90 -7.89
CA LEU A 249 1.04 0.80 -7.01
C LEU A 249 -0.36 1.02 -6.41
N ALA A 250 -0.74 2.25 -6.09
CA ALA A 250 -2.10 2.58 -5.67
C ALA A 250 -3.13 2.28 -6.78
N ALA A 251 -2.83 2.62 -8.03
CA ALA A 251 -3.68 2.27 -9.17
C ALA A 251 -3.75 0.75 -9.38
N PHE A 252 -2.64 0.04 -9.21
CA PHE A 252 -2.62 -1.43 -9.27
C PHE A 252 -3.52 -2.05 -8.20
N VAL A 253 -3.47 -1.54 -6.96
CA VAL A 253 -4.39 -1.99 -5.89
C VAL A 253 -5.84 -1.66 -6.26
N GLY A 254 -6.12 -0.53 -6.92
CA GLY A 254 -7.46 -0.21 -7.43
C GLY A 254 -8.00 -1.25 -8.41
N VAL A 255 -7.15 -1.74 -9.32
CA VAL A 255 -7.49 -2.85 -10.23
C VAL A 255 -7.79 -4.13 -9.43
N LEU A 256 -6.93 -4.51 -8.48
CA LEU A 256 -7.13 -5.70 -7.64
C LEU A 256 -8.40 -5.61 -6.79
N LEU A 257 -8.72 -4.41 -6.29
CA LEU A 257 -9.92 -4.15 -5.50
C LEU A 257 -11.18 -4.30 -6.36
N ALA A 258 -11.18 -3.72 -7.56
CA ALA A 258 -12.27 -3.86 -8.53
C ALA A 258 -12.48 -5.33 -8.94
N MET A 259 -11.40 -6.07 -9.18
CA MET A 259 -11.47 -7.52 -9.43
C MET A 259 -12.11 -8.28 -8.28
N ARG A 260 -11.73 -7.94 -7.04
CA ARG A 260 -12.20 -8.66 -5.84
C ARG A 260 -13.67 -8.43 -5.57
N ILE A 261 -14.13 -7.19 -5.69
CA ILE A 261 -15.49 -6.78 -5.28
C ILE A 261 -16.47 -6.88 -6.46
N GLY A 262 -15.97 -6.85 -7.70
CA GLY A 262 -16.79 -6.85 -8.92
C GLY A 262 -17.44 -5.50 -9.21
N ILE A 263 -16.98 -4.44 -8.56
CA ILE A 263 -17.48 -3.07 -8.74
C ILE A 263 -16.35 -2.05 -8.70
N GLY A 264 -16.55 -0.91 -9.38
CA GLY A 264 -15.74 0.28 -9.27
C GLY A 264 -16.51 1.43 -8.62
N ASN A 265 -15.89 2.11 -7.66
CA ASN A 265 -16.48 3.28 -7.02
C ASN A 265 -15.36 4.22 -6.53
N PRO A 266 -15.43 5.53 -6.83
CA PRO A 266 -14.38 6.48 -6.46
C PRO A 266 -14.23 6.67 -4.95
N MET A 267 -15.23 6.28 -4.16
CA MET A 267 -15.21 6.37 -2.69
C MET A 267 -14.66 5.09 -2.03
N GLN A 268 -14.29 4.07 -2.81
CA GLN A 268 -13.59 2.89 -2.27
C GLN A 268 -12.22 3.27 -1.70
N ALA A 269 -11.67 2.39 -0.86
CA ALA A 269 -10.40 2.58 -0.19
C ALA A 269 -10.30 3.88 0.64
N ASP A 270 -11.44 4.34 1.19
CA ASP A 270 -11.45 5.47 2.12
C ASP A 270 -10.65 5.12 3.39
N SER A 271 -9.79 6.06 3.81
CA SER A 271 -8.86 5.89 4.94
C SER A 271 -7.77 4.82 4.75
N TRP A 272 -7.59 4.26 3.54
CA TRP A 272 -6.51 3.30 3.28
C TRP A 272 -5.14 3.99 3.21
N GLU A 273 -5.08 5.28 2.91
CA GLU A 273 -3.87 6.09 3.01
C GLU A 273 -3.29 6.03 4.43
N LEU A 274 -4.14 6.17 5.45
CA LEU A 274 -3.70 6.09 6.84
C LEU A 274 -3.22 4.69 7.21
N GLN A 275 -3.88 3.65 6.69
CA GLN A 275 -3.45 2.27 6.91
C GLN A 275 -2.12 1.96 6.22
N ALA A 276 -1.88 2.49 5.02
CA ALA A 276 -0.62 2.34 4.29
C ALA A 276 0.55 3.00 5.02
N ILE A 277 0.36 4.26 5.46
CA ILE A 277 1.34 5.00 6.26
C ILE A 277 1.64 4.26 7.58
N ALA A 278 0.59 3.89 8.33
CA ALA A 278 0.74 3.18 9.59
C ALA A 278 1.47 1.84 9.41
N SER A 279 1.13 1.07 8.37
CA SER A 279 1.81 -0.19 8.03
C SER A 279 3.29 0.02 7.73
N SER A 280 3.64 1.08 6.99
CA SER A 280 5.02 1.43 6.67
C SER A 280 5.80 1.79 7.93
N VAL A 281 5.20 2.58 8.83
CA VAL A 281 5.87 3.05 10.05
C VAL A 281 5.98 1.93 11.11
N ILE A 282 4.93 1.11 11.31
CA ILE A 282 5.02 -0.14 12.10
C ILE A 282 6.16 -0.99 11.58
N GLY A 283 6.28 -1.13 10.25
CA GLY A 283 7.33 -1.87 9.58
C GLY A 283 8.74 -1.27 9.73
N GLY A 284 8.87 -0.13 10.43
CA GLY A 284 10.14 0.52 10.73
C GLY A 284 10.59 1.57 9.73
N THR A 285 9.72 1.99 8.80
CA THR A 285 9.97 3.18 7.96
C THR A 285 9.77 4.42 8.81
N SER A 286 10.75 5.34 8.82
CA SER A 286 10.68 6.57 9.60
C SER A 286 10.02 7.70 8.83
N LEU A 287 9.02 8.36 9.41
CA LEU A 287 8.38 9.56 8.86
C LEU A 287 9.34 10.74 8.69
N PHE A 288 10.48 10.67 9.36
CA PHE A 288 11.55 11.67 9.23
C PHE A 288 12.54 11.34 8.10
N GLY A 289 12.28 10.32 7.30
CA GLY A 289 13.09 9.91 6.16
C GLY A 289 14.30 9.04 6.50
N ALA A 290 15.05 8.68 5.47
CA ALA A 290 16.30 7.93 5.49
C ALA A 290 16.25 6.49 6.04
N LEU A 291 15.17 6.06 6.66
CA LEU A 291 15.00 4.71 7.20
C LEU A 291 13.75 4.05 6.64
N GLY A 292 13.88 2.81 6.22
CA GLY A 292 12.77 2.01 5.70
C GLY A 292 13.27 0.75 5.00
N SER A 293 12.35 -0.16 4.70
CA SER A 293 12.64 -1.38 3.95
C SER A 293 11.38 -1.85 3.23
N VAL A 294 11.48 -2.81 2.32
CA VAL A 294 10.29 -3.39 1.66
C VAL A 294 9.63 -4.46 2.53
N HIS A 295 10.38 -5.19 3.33
CA HIS A 295 9.82 -6.25 4.18
C HIS A 295 9.11 -5.72 5.42
N GLY A 296 9.53 -4.57 5.95
CA GLY A 296 8.86 -3.97 7.11
C GLY A 296 7.38 -3.70 6.86
N PRO A 297 7.01 -2.93 5.82
CA PRO A 297 5.61 -2.67 5.45
C PRO A 297 4.77 -3.92 5.21
N LEU A 298 5.37 -5.01 4.72
CA LEU A 298 4.69 -6.30 4.58
C LEU A 298 4.20 -6.79 5.95
N ILE A 299 5.09 -6.89 6.93
CA ILE A 299 4.72 -7.35 8.27
C ILE A 299 3.75 -6.35 8.93
N GLY A 300 4.02 -5.04 8.82
CA GLY A 300 3.17 -3.98 9.37
C GLY A 300 1.74 -4.02 8.83
N SER A 301 1.56 -4.29 7.53
CA SER A 301 0.24 -4.42 6.91
C SER A 301 -0.54 -5.62 7.44
N PHE A 302 0.13 -6.76 7.67
CA PHE A 302 -0.51 -7.92 8.26
C PHE A 302 -0.85 -7.71 9.74
N ILE A 303 -0.05 -6.96 10.50
CA ILE A 303 -0.39 -6.57 11.87
C ILE A 303 -1.69 -5.75 11.88
N LEU A 304 -1.77 -4.67 11.08
CA LEU A 304 -2.98 -3.84 11.01
C LEU A 304 -4.20 -4.61 10.49
N THR A 305 -4.01 -5.44 9.47
CA THR A 305 -5.10 -6.26 8.94
C THR A 305 -5.58 -7.28 9.98
N THR A 306 -4.66 -7.83 10.79
CA THR A 306 -5.02 -8.74 11.90
C THR A 306 -5.82 -8.01 12.98
N ILE A 307 -5.46 -6.76 13.32
CA ILE A 307 -6.24 -5.93 14.27
C ILE A 307 -7.67 -5.75 13.75
N ASN A 308 -7.82 -5.33 12.49
CA ASN A 308 -9.14 -5.12 11.89
C ASN A 308 -9.94 -6.43 11.76
N ASN A 309 -9.29 -7.53 11.37
CA ASN A 309 -9.92 -8.85 11.29
C ASN A 309 -10.37 -9.35 12.67
N GLY A 310 -9.50 -9.26 13.68
CA GLY A 310 -9.83 -9.62 15.06
C GLY A 310 -11.00 -8.80 15.60
N ALA A 311 -11.00 -7.49 15.36
CA ALA A 311 -12.12 -6.62 15.75
C ALA A 311 -13.44 -7.05 15.10
N ASN A 312 -13.43 -7.44 13.82
CA ASN A 312 -14.60 -7.97 13.13
C ASN A 312 -15.06 -9.32 13.73
N LEU A 313 -14.13 -10.24 14.01
CA LEU A 313 -14.46 -11.55 14.59
C LEU A 313 -15.01 -11.43 16.02
N LEU A 314 -14.57 -10.42 16.76
CA LEU A 314 -15.09 -10.09 18.10
C LEU A 314 -16.35 -9.21 18.05
N ASN A 315 -16.95 -9.02 16.85
CA ASN A 315 -18.14 -8.20 16.63
C ASN A 315 -18.01 -6.74 17.11
N LEU A 316 -16.79 -6.20 17.13
CA LEU A 316 -16.59 -4.79 17.42
C LEU A 316 -17.10 -3.94 16.25
N ASN A 317 -17.88 -2.91 16.57
CA ASN A 317 -18.40 -1.99 15.57
C ASN A 317 -17.26 -1.36 14.76
N SER A 318 -17.44 -1.27 13.44
CA SER A 318 -16.47 -0.69 12.51
C SER A 318 -16.07 0.76 12.85
N PHE A 319 -16.91 1.51 13.57
CA PHE A 319 -16.57 2.85 14.06
C PHE A 319 -15.44 2.81 15.09
N TRP A 320 -15.44 1.82 15.99
CA TRP A 320 -14.35 1.61 16.94
C TRP A 320 -13.03 1.23 16.24
N GLN A 321 -13.07 0.53 15.12
CA GLN A 321 -11.87 0.22 14.34
C GLN A 321 -11.19 1.50 13.82
N ARG A 322 -11.97 2.50 13.40
CA ARG A 322 -11.42 3.82 13.00
C ARG A 322 -10.77 4.55 14.18
N VAL A 323 -11.39 4.51 15.36
CA VAL A 323 -10.84 5.10 16.59
C VAL A 323 -9.52 4.42 16.96
N ILE A 324 -9.49 3.09 17.00
CA ILE A 324 -8.29 2.30 17.30
C ILE A 324 -7.17 2.61 16.32
N THR A 325 -7.46 2.63 15.02
CA THR A 325 -6.46 2.97 13.98
C THR A 325 -5.90 4.37 14.18
N GLY A 326 -6.74 5.36 14.50
CA GLY A 326 -6.29 6.73 14.74
C GLY A 326 -5.35 6.84 15.95
N PHE A 327 -5.72 6.23 17.09
CA PHE A 327 -4.84 6.20 18.27
C PHE A 327 -3.54 5.42 18.01
N LEU A 328 -3.62 4.34 17.28
CA LEU A 328 -2.46 3.52 16.93
C LEU A 328 -1.45 4.33 16.09
N ILE A 329 -1.91 5.14 15.14
CA ILE A 329 -1.06 6.05 14.37
C ILE A 329 -0.34 7.04 15.29
N ILE A 330 -1.05 7.66 16.23
CA ILE A 330 -0.45 8.61 17.20
C ILE A 330 0.67 7.93 17.99
N ILE A 331 0.39 6.74 18.53
CA ILE A 331 1.34 5.96 19.31
C ILE A 331 2.59 5.63 18.47
N ILE A 332 2.38 5.15 17.24
CA ILE A 332 3.47 4.77 16.33
C ILE A 332 4.36 5.96 16.00
N VAL A 333 3.76 7.10 15.65
CA VAL A 333 4.51 8.32 15.30
C VAL A 333 5.30 8.85 16.52
N TYR A 334 4.70 8.76 17.71
CA TYR A 334 5.39 9.13 18.93
C TYR A 334 6.63 8.26 19.18
N PHE A 335 6.52 6.94 19.02
CA PHE A 335 7.66 6.02 19.18
C PHE A 335 8.73 6.20 18.08
N ASP A 336 8.34 6.48 16.84
CA ASP A 336 9.29 6.81 15.77
C ASP A 336 10.09 8.08 16.12
N GLY A 337 9.42 9.11 16.63
CA GLY A 337 10.08 10.32 17.11
C GLY A 337 11.06 10.09 18.27
N LEU A 338 10.71 9.21 19.23
CA LEU A 338 11.62 8.83 20.32
C LEU A 338 12.85 8.05 19.82
N ARG A 339 12.65 7.16 18.86
CA ARG A 339 13.74 6.37 18.25
C ARG A 339 14.76 7.27 17.59
N ARG A 340 14.33 8.30 16.90
CA ARG A 340 15.23 9.27 16.23
C ARG A 340 16.09 10.07 17.20
N ARG A 341 15.56 10.41 18.38
CA ARG A 341 16.33 11.16 19.40
C ARG A 341 17.50 10.36 20.00
N LYS A 342 17.51 9.03 19.79
CA LYS A 342 18.57 8.12 20.29
C LYS A 342 19.59 7.72 19.21
N LEU A 343 19.37 8.10 17.95
CA LEU A 343 20.29 7.92 16.82
C LEU A 343 21.02 9.23 16.51
#